data_844cb607d76bde244d4f56f36e454a63
#
_entry.id   844cb607d76bde244d4f56f36e454a63
#
_cell.length_a   1.000
_cell.length_b   1.000
_cell.length_c   1.000
_cell.angle_alpha   90.00
_cell.angle_beta   90.00
_cell.angle_gamma   90.00
#
_symmetry.space_group_name_H-M   'P 1'
#
loop_
_entity.id
_entity.type
_entity.pdbx_description
1 polymer ?
#
loop_
_entity_poly.entity_id
_entity_poly.type
_entity_poly.pdbx_seq_one_letter_code
_entity_poly.pdbx_strand_id
1 'polypeptide(L)'
;MELKGITREWDSLKKDAAARAVSAAPYVKEGKIVDAKDTVALLEAVIKPGDKVNIEGNNQKQADFLAKALCQVDPGKVHDLHMVQSVLTLPEHLDVFEKGIAKKLDMSFSGP
;
A
#
# COMPACT_ATOMS: atom_id res chain seq x y z
N MET A 1 -9.10 35.07 -2.61
CA MET A 1 -9.06 33.60 -2.47
C MET A 1 -7.90 33.20 -1.61
N GLU A 2 -8.15 32.42 -0.61
CA GLU A 2 -7.11 32.02 0.30
C GLU A 2 -6.53 30.66 -0.06
N LEU A 3 -5.21 30.59 -0.23
CA LEU A 3 -4.51 29.37 -0.62
C LEU A 3 -3.72 28.73 0.52
N LYS A 4 -3.73 29.34 1.72
CA LYS A 4 -2.94 28.83 2.85
C LYS A 4 -3.33 27.42 3.28
N GLY A 5 -4.62 27.09 3.27
CA GLY A 5 -5.09 25.76 3.61
C GLY A 5 -4.56 24.69 2.65
N ILE A 6 -4.60 25.00 1.35
CA ILE A 6 -4.09 24.09 0.31
C ILE A 6 -2.59 23.91 0.45
N THR A 7 -1.86 24.99 0.68
CA THR A 7 -0.40 24.95 0.88
C THR A 7 -0.02 24.08 2.08
N ARG A 8 -0.78 24.18 3.19
CA ARG A 8 -0.55 23.38 4.38
C ARG A 8 -0.74 21.89 4.11
N GLU A 9 -1.77 21.52 3.35
CA GLU A 9 -2.00 20.12 2.98
C GLU A 9 -0.87 19.57 2.15
N TRP A 10 -0.37 20.33 1.18
CA TRP A 10 0.78 19.93 0.37
C TRP A 10 2.03 19.73 1.21
N ASP A 11 2.31 20.65 2.14
CA ASP A 11 3.46 20.54 3.02
C ASP A 11 3.34 19.32 3.94
N SER A 12 2.14 19.06 4.46
CA SER A 12 1.90 17.89 5.29
C SER A 12 2.12 16.59 4.52
N LEU A 13 1.66 16.52 3.27
CA LEU A 13 1.88 15.34 2.41
C LEU A 13 3.35 15.15 2.10
N LYS A 14 4.10 16.22 1.83
CA LYS A 14 5.54 16.15 1.59
C LYS A 14 6.29 15.64 2.82
N LYS A 15 5.93 16.10 4.01
CA LYS A 15 6.54 15.64 5.25
C LYS A 15 6.25 14.18 5.52
N ASP A 16 5.01 13.75 5.25
CA ASP A 16 4.63 12.35 5.41
C ASP A 16 5.42 11.46 4.44
N ALA A 17 5.54 11.86 3.17
CA ALA A 17 6.31 11.12 2.18
C ALA A 17 7.79 11.02 2.58
N ALA A 18 8.36 12.11 3.09
CA ALA A 18 9.75 12.12 3.54
C ALA A 18 9.95 11.19 4.74
N ALA A 19 9.01 11.17 5.69
CA ALA A 19 9.07 10.29 6.86
C ALA A 19 8.99 8.82 6.43
N ARG A 20 8.13 8.49 5.47
CA ARG A 20 8.01 7.13 4.95
C ARG A 20 9.29 6.71 4.22
N ALA A 21 9.91 7.60 3.47
CA ALA A 21 11.18 7.33 2.80
C ALA A 21 12.28 7.03 3.82
N VAL A 22 12.34 7.75 4.93
CA VAL A 22 13.28 7.48 6.02
C VAL A 22 13.02 6.10 6.61
N SER A 23 11.76 5.75 6.85
CA SER A 23 11.38 4.42 7.36
C SER A 23 11.75 3.30 6.39
N ALA A 24 11.71 3.57 5.10
CA ALA A 24 12.03 2.58 4.06
C ALA A 24 13.54 2.40 3.87
N ALA A 25 14.35 3.40 4.22
CA ALA A 25 15.78 3.44 3.91
C ALA A 25 16.55 2.19 4.31
N PRO A 26 16.33 1.56 5.48
CA PRO A 26 17.07 0.34 5.86
C PRO A 26 16.85 -0.83 4.90
N TYR A 27 15.78 -0.83 4.14
CA TYR A 27 15.38 -1.94 3.26
C TYR A 27 15.66 -1.67 1.78
N VAL A 28 16.13 -0.47 1.45
CA VAL A 28 16.31 -0.04 0.06
C VAL A 28 17.79 0.10 -0.24
N LYS A 29 18.23 -0.57 -1.31
CA LYS A 29 19.61 -0.51 -1.79
C LYS A 29 19.70 0.45 -2.97
N GLU A 30 20.73 1.30 -2.97
CA GLU A 30 20.97 2.26 -4.05
C GLU A 30 19.75 3.15 -4.36
N GLY A 31 18.89 3.36 -3.35
CA GLY A 31 17.69 4.19 -3.50
C GLY A 31 16.54 3.60 -4.31
N LYS A 32 16.66 2.36 -4.79
CA LYS A 32 15.63 1.77 -5.67
C LYS A 32 15.44 0.27 -5.53
N ILE A 33 16.41 -0.47 -5.02
CA ILE A 33 16.39 -1.93 -5.03
C ILE A 33 16.04 -2.47 -3.65
N VAL A 34 15.04 -3.34 -3.60
CA VAL A 34 14.62 -4.02 -2.37
C VAL A 34 14.72 -5.52 -2.60
N ASP A 35 15.42 -6.22 -1.71
CA ASP A 35 15.48 -7.68 -1.76
C ASP A 35 14.10 -8.27 -1.47
N ALA A 36 13.75 -9.36 -2.15
CA ALA A 36 12.46 -10.02 -1.96
C ALA A 36 12.22 -10.40 -0.49
N LYS A 37 13.26 -10.86 0.21
CA LYS A 37 13.18 -11.25 1.63
C LYS A 37 12.84 -10.08 2.56
N ASP A 38 13.13 -8.85 2.13
CA ASP A 38 12.92 -7.65 2.95
C ASP A 38 11.58 -6.95 2.64
N THR A 39 10.83 -7.45 1.66
CA THR A 39 9.63 -6.77 1.17
C THR A 39 8.55 -6.66 2.25
N VAL A 40 8.30 -7.73 3.01
CA VAL A 40 7.28 -7.69 4.07
C VAL A 40 7.65 -6.67 5.14
N ALA A 41 8.91 -6.67 5.56
CA ALA A 41 9.39 -5.71 6.55
C ALA A 41 9.31 -4.27 6.03
N LEU A 42 9.60 -4.06 4.75
CA LEU A 42 9.46 -2.75 4.11
C LEU A 42 8.00 -2.28 4.13
N LEU A 43 7.07 -3.17 3.76
CA LEU A 43 5.65 -2.81 3.76
C LEU A 43 5.18 -2.44 5.17
N GLU A 44 5.60 -3.19 6.18
CA GLU A 44 5.26 -2.89 7.57
C GLU A 44 5.85 -1.55 8.03
N ALA A 45 7.01 -1.17 7.50
CA ALA A 45 7.66 0.09 7.86
C ALA A 45 7.01 1.30 7.18
N VAL A 46 6.47 1.14 5.97
CA VAL A 46 6.00 2.24 5.13
C VAL A 46 4.49 2.44 5.23
N ILE A 47 3.71 1.35 5.28
CA ILE A 47 2.26 1.44 5.29
C ILE A 47 1.76 1.68 6.72
N LYS A 48 0.88 2.64 6.86
CA LYS A 48 0.28 3.00 8.15
C LYS A 48 -1.18 2.52 8.20
N PRO A 49 -1.71 2.22 9.40
CA PRO A 49 -3.13 1.89 9.53
C PRO A 49 -4.01 2.96 8.90
N GLY A 50 -5.03 2.55 8.19
CA GLY A 50 -5.97 3.44 7.53
C GLY A 50 -5.52 3.96 6.17
N ASP A 51 -4.35 3.57 5.69
CA ASP A 51 -3.86 4.00 4.37
C ASP A 51 -4.73 3.48 3.24
N LYS A 52 -4.76 4.22 2.16
CA LYS A 52 -5.29 3.75 0.88
C LYS A 52 -4.18 3.08 0.11
N VAL A 53 -4.42 1.85 -0.34
CA VAL A 53 -3.43 1.06 -1.08
C VAL A 53 -4.03 0.62 -2.40
N ASN A 54 -3.39 1.01 -3.48
CA ASN A 54 -3.77 0.60 -4.83
C ASN A 54 -2.82 -0.51 -5.28
N ILE A 55 -3.37 -1.66 -5.60
CA ILE A 55 -2.61 -2.77 -6.19
C ILE A 55 -3.01 -2.88 -7.66
N GLU A 56 -2.02 -2.80 -8.53
CA GLU A 56 -2.25 -2.97 -9.95
C GLU A 56 -2.70 -4.40 -10.24
N GLY A 57 -3.79 -4.54 -10.96
CA GLY A 57 -4.28 -5.84 -11.36
C GLY A 57 -5.24 -5.73 -12.52
N ASN A 58 -4.97 -6.46 -13.58
CA ASN A 58 -5.88 -6.62 -14.71
C ASN A 58 -5.54 -7.94 -15.40
N ASN A 59 -6.20 -8.24 -16.52
CA ASN A 59 -6.00 -9.51 -17.20
C ASN A 59 -4.59 -9.71 -17.76
N GLN A 60 -3.82 -8.63 -17.89
CA GLN A 60 -2.48 -8.66 -18.47
C GLN A 60 -1.38 -8.39 -17.47
N LYS A 61 -1.68 -7.67 -16.39
CA LYS A 61 -0.71 -7.28 -15.39
C LYS A 61 -1.23 -7.62 -14.00
N GLN A 62 -0.44 -8.34 -13.26
CA GLN A 62 -0.76 -8.75 -11.90
C GLN A 62 0.41 -8.44 -10.98
N ALA A 63 0.14 -7.79 -9.89
CA ALA A 63 1.13 -7.55 -8.85
C ALA A 63 1.07 -8.66 -7.81
N ASP A 64 1.23 -9.91 -8.26
CA ASP A 64 1.07 -11.08 -7.40
C ASP A 64 2.08 -11.14 -6.26
N PHE A 65 3.34 -10.83 -6.54
CA PHE A 65 4.39 -10.83 -5.52
C PHE A 65 4.06 -9.84 -4.39
N LEU A 66 3.69 -8.61 -4.75
CA LEU A 66 3.36 -7.59 -3.76
C LEU A 66 2.06 -7.91 -3.03
N ALA A 67 1.08 -8.47 -3.73
CA ALA A 67 -0.17 -8.90 -3.11
C ALA A 67 0.08 -9.99 -2.07
N LYS A 68 0.91 -10.98 -2.38
CA LYS A 68 1.29 -12.03 -1.46
C LYS A 68 2.08 -11.47 -0.28
N ALA A 69 3.01 -10.56 -0.54
CA ALA A 69 3.79 -9.93 0.53
C ALA A 69 2.89 -9.14 1.48
N LEU A 70 1.91 -8.41 0.95
CA LEU A 70 0.96 -7.68 1.77
C LEU A 70 0.14 -8.61 2.67
N CYS A 71 -0.18 -9.81 2.21
CA CYS A 71 -0.89 -10.81 3.03
C CYS A 71 -0.05 -11.33 4.19
N GLN A 72 1.26 -11.11 4.17
CA GLN A 72 2.17 -11.61 5.21
C GLN A 72 2.52 -10.57 6.27
N VAL A 73 2.07 -9.32 6.12
CA VAL A 73 2.34 -8.29 7.14
C VAL A 73 1.58 -8.61 8.43
N ASP A 74 2.11 -8.10 9.53
CA ASP A 74 1.48 -8.25 10.84
C ASP A 74 0.22 -7.37 10.91
N PRO A 75 -0.99 -7.96 11.09
CA PRO A 75 -2.21 -7.16 11.22
C PRO A 75 -2.21 -6.20 12.41
N GLY A 76 -1.36 -6.44 13.38
CA GLY A 76 -1.19 -5.51 14.51
C GLY A 76 -0.46 -4.24 14.12
N LYS A 77 0.32 -4.28 13.04
CA LYS A 77 1.08 -3.13 12.54
C LYS A 77 0.41 -2.47 11.34
N VAL A 78 -0.20 -3.28 10.48
CA VAL A 78 -0.83 -2.83 9.24
C VAL A 78 -2.25 -3.34 9.24
N HIS A 79 -3.22 -2.45 9.37
CA HIS A 79 -4.63 -2.81 9.46
C HIS A 79 -5.51 -1.65 8.99
N ASP A 80 -6.80 -1.89 8.88
CA ASP A 80 -7.79 -0.90 8.45
C ASP A 80 -7.46 -0.27 7.08
N LEU A 81 -6.79 -1.02 6.21
CA LEU A 81 -6.45 -0.51 4.89
C LEU A 81 -7.68 -0.37 4.00
N HIS A 82 -7.67 0.68 3.20
CA HIS A 82 -8.64 0.89 2.16
C HIS A 82 -8.01 0.49 0.82
N MET A 83 -8.39 -0.67 0.33
CA MET A 83 -7.84 -1.19 -0.93
C MET A 83 -8.55 -0.56 -2.12
N VAL A 84 -7.78 -0.19 -3.12
CA VAL A 84 -8.29 0.30 -4.40
C VAL A 84 -7.72 -0.61 -5.48
N GLN A 85 -8.58 -1.33 -6.18
CA GLN A 85 -8.17 -2.33 -7.16
C GLN A 85 -9.06 -2.26 -8.39
N SER A 86 -8.49 -2.49 -9.56
CA SER A 86 -9.27 -2.50 -10.79
C SER A 86 -9.98 -3.84 -10.98
N VAL A 87 -9.28 -4.95 -10.73
CA VAL A 87 -9.83 -6.31 -10.89
C VAL A 87 -9.30 -7.19 -9.76
N LEU A 88 -10.18 -8.04 -9.22
CA LEU A 88 -9.82 -9.05 -8.22
C LEU A 88 -9.67 -10.40 -8.92
N THR A 89 -8.46 -10.74 -9.31
CA THR A 89 -8.19 -11.96 -10.06
C THR A 89 -7.38 -13.01 -9.30
N LEU A 90 -6.76 -12.63 -8.18
CA LEU A 90 -5.94 -13.52 -7.38
C LEU A 90 -6.55 -13.73 -6.00
N PRO A 91 -6.40 -14.94 -5.41
CA PRO A 91 -6.85 -15.17 -4.02
C PRO A 91 -6.24 -14.17 -3.03
N GLU A 92 -5.01 -13.77 -3.25
CA GLU A 92 -4.31 -12.82 -2.38
C GLU A 92 -5.02 -11.47 -2.31
N HIS A 93 -5.76 -11.09 -3.36
CA HIS A 93 -6.53 -9.84 -3.35
C HIS A 93 -7.65 -9.84 -2.30
N LEU A 94 -8.13 -11.02 -1.92
CA LEU A 94 -9.18 -11.17 -0.91
C LEU A 94 -8.63 -11.55 0.46
N ASP A 95 -7.49 -12.22 0.51
CA ASP A 95 -6.90 -12.69 1.76
C ASP A 95 -6.59 -11.56 2.73
N VAL A 96 -6.26 -10.37 2.22
CA VAL A 96 -5.99 -9.20 3.08
C VAL A 96 -7.21 -8.82 3.91
N PHE A 97 -8.42 -9.10 3.44
CA PHE A 97 -9.64 -8.84 4.20
C PHE A 97 -9.87 -9.92 5.26
N GLU A 98 -9.63 -11.17 4.92
CA GLU A 98 -9.79 -12.28 5.83
C GLU A 98 -8.79 -12.22 6.98
N LYS A 99 -7.59 -11.72 6.74
CA LYS A 99 -6.53 -11.60 7.74
C LYS A 99 -6.64 -10.36 8.62
N GLY A 100 -7.62 -9.50 8.37
CA GLY A 100 -7.79 -8.29 9.15
C GLY A 100 -6.85 -7.15 8.78
N ILE A 101 -6.20 -7.25 7.62
CA ILE A 101 -5.28 -6.21 7.12
C ILE A 101 -6.08 -5.10 6.43
N ALA A 102 -7.03 -5.46 5.58
CA ALA A 102 -7.85 -4.51 4.84
C ALA A 102 -9.29 -4.50 5.37
N LYS A 103 -9.91 -3.34 5.32
CA LYS A 103 -11.26 -3.10 5.84
C LYS A 103 -12.24 -2.70 4.76
N LYS A 104 -11.78 -1.99 3.73
CA LYS A 104 -12.64 -1.43 2.69
C LYS A 104 -12.05 -1.67 1.32
N LEU A 105 -12.90 -1.88 0.34
CA LEU A 105 -12.51 -2.09 -1.06
C LEU A 105 -13.30 -1.17 -1.98
N ASP A 106 -12.58 -0.45 -2.82
CA ASP A 106 -13.16 0.24 -3.97
C ASP A 106 -12.60 -0.39 -5.25
N MET A 107 -13.47 -0.71 -6.18
CA MET A 107 -13.10 -1.24 -7.49
C MET A 107 -13.32 -0.18 -8.55
N SER A 108 -12.32 0.06 -9.36
CA SER A 108 -12.41 1.04 -10.46
C SER A 108 -13.01 0.46 -11.73
N PHE A 109 -13.12 -0.86 -11.81
CA PHE A 109 -13.68 -1.55 -12.97
C PHE A 109 -14.72 -2.57 -12.51
N SER A 110 -15.91 -2.51 -13.11
CA SER A 110 -17.02 -3.40 -12.77
C SER A 110 -17.71 -3.96 -14.03
N GLY A 111 -16.99 -4.07 -15.12
CA GLY A 111 -17.52 -4.60 -16.37
C GLY A 111 -17.84 -6.09 -16.29
N PRO A 112 -18.54 -6.61 -17.26
CA PRO A 112 -18.86 -8.03 -17.33
C PRO A 112 -17.62 -8.88 -17.58
#